data_bb27e8d9486096485a3f99da1c9e3603
#
_entry.id   bb27e8d9486096485a3f99da1c9e3603
#
_cell.length_a   1.000
_cell.length_b   1.000
_cell.length_c   1.000
_cell.angle_alpha   90.00
_cell.angle_beta   90.00
_cell.angle_gamma   90.00
#
_symmetry.space_group_name_H-M   'P 1'
#
loop_
_entity.id
_entity.type
_entity.pdbx_description
1 polymer ?
#
loop_
_entity_poly.entity_id
_entity_poly.type
_entity_poly.pdbx_seq_one_letter_code
_entity_poly.pdbx_strand_id
1 'polypeptide(L)'
;MAEKTTERYIEAVGRRKTSIARVRITPSKEESFVINEKSLAEYFPTIDLQKIAKEALPSSEVKQKFAVSVRVTGGGIKSQAESIRLGLSRTLVKFDGEKRGILKKLGFLKRDPRIKERKKFGLRKARRAPQWSKR
;
A
#
# COMPACT_ATOMS: atom_id res chain seq x y z
N MET A 1 -35.69 16.60 2.11
CA MET A 1 -34.45 16.36 2.86
C MET A 1 -33.65 15.29 2.15
N ALA A 2 -32.48 15.64 1.65
CA ALA A 2 -31.59 14.63 1.12
C ALA A 2 -31.06 13.78 2.28
N GLU A 3 -31.49 12.52 2.33
CA GLU A 3 -30.84 11.57 3.20
C GLU A 3 -29.38 11.50 2.78
N LYS A 4 -28.48 11.96 3.63
CA LYS A 4 -27.07 11.63 3.52
C LYS A 4 -26.98 10.12 3.75
N THR A 5 -27.09 9.37 2.67
CA THR A 5 -26.64 7.98 2.65
C THR A 5 -25.17 8.01 3.04
N THR A 6 -24.90 7.68 4.28
CA THR A 6 -23.54 7.40 4.72
C THR A 6 -23.09 6.17 3.94
N GLU A 7 -22.45 6.40 2.81
CA GLU A 7 -21.86 5.33 2.02
C GLU A 7 -20.90 4.58 2.91
N ARG A 8 -21.19 3.32 3.17
CA ARG A 8 -20.34 2.47 3.99
C ARG A 8 -19.07 2.18 3.19
N TYR A 9 -17.95 2.57 3.74
CA TYR A 9 -16.64 2.24 3.19
C TYR A 9 -16.08 1.00 3.86
N ILE A 10 -15.18 0.32 3.14
CA ILE A 10 -14.36 -0.76 3.66
C ILE A 10 -12.95 -0.21 3.84
N GLU A 11 -12.37 -0.41 5.01
CA GLU A 11 -11.07 0.13 5.36
C GLU A 11 -10.10 -0.99 5.72
N ALA A 12 -8.85 -0.86 5.29
CA ALA A 12 -7.74 -1.68 5.74
C ALA A 12 -6.45 -0.89 5.73
N VAL A 13 -5.47 -1.39 6.46
CA VAL A 13 -4.16 -0.78 6.58
C VAL A 13 -3.13 -1.64 5.84
N GLY A 14 -2.27 -0.99 5.05
CA GLY A 14 -1.09 -1.59 4.45
C GLY A 14 0.16 -0.96 5.02
N ARG A 15 1.22 -1.75 5.15
CA ARG A 15 2.51 -1.29 5.68
C ARG A 15 3.67 -1.83 4.85
N ARG A 16 4.66 -1.00 4.66
CA ARG A 16 5.94 -1.37 4.06
C ARG A 16 7.05 -0.45 4.60
N LYS A 17 8.13 -1.02 5.13
CA LYS A 17 9.15 -0.25 5.85
C LYS A 17 8.50 0.62 6.95
N THR A 18 8.69 1.93 6.91
CA THR A 18 8.06 2.87 7.85
C THR A 18 6.77 3.50 7.32
N SER A 19 6.39 3.21 6.07
CA SER A 19 5.15 3.75 5.51
C SER A 19 3.92 2.99 5.99
N ILE A 20 2.86 3.75 6.25
CA ILE A 20 1.56 3.25 6.68
C ILE A 20 0.52 3.85 5.76
N ALA A 21 -0.25 3.00 5.10
CA ALA A 21 -1.35 3.42 4.23
C ALA A 21 -2.69 2.97 4.82
N ARG A 22 -3.59 3.92 5.00
CA ARG A 22 -4.98 3.64 5.33
C ARG A 22 -5.79 3.73 4.05
N VAL A 23 -6.27 2.61 3.58
CA VAL A 23 -7.01 2.49 2.32
C VAL A 23 -8.48 2.29 2.61
N ARG A 24 -9.32 3.13 2.00
CA ARG A 24 -10.77 3.03 2.04
C ARG A 24 -11.31 2.85 0.65
N ILE A 25 -12.18 1.87 0.46
CA ILE A 25 -12.88 1.65 -0.81
C ILE A 25 -14.38 1.78 -0.60
N THR A 26 -15.03 2.40 -1.57
CA THR A 26 -16.47 2.53 -1.62
C THR A 26 -16.93 2.10 -3.00
N PRO A 27 -17.94 1.20 -3.11
CA PRO A 27 -18.51 0.86 -4.42
C PRO A 27 -19.05 2.11 -5.11
N SER A 28 -18.68 2.32 -6.37
CA SER A 28 -19.05 3.51 -7.13
C SER A 28 -19.34 3.15 -8.58
N LYS A 29 -20.03 4.03 -9.28
CA LYS A 29 -20.25 3.93 -10.73
C LYS A 29 -19.01 4.34 -11.52
N GLU A 30 -18.22 5.24 -10.97
CA GLU A 30 -17.00 5.74 -11.56
C GLU A 30 -15.79 5.33 -10.74
N GLU A 31 -14.70 5.02 -11.42
CA GLU A 31 -13.44 4.70 -10.77
C GLU A 31 -12.71 5.99 -10.41
N SER A 32 -12.32 6.10 -9.15
CA SER A 32 -11.48 7.20 -8.68
C SER A 32 -10.40 6.68 -7.73
N PHE A 33 -9.25 7.33 -7.74
CA PHE A 33 -8.13 6.97 -6.88
C PHE A 33 -7.48 8.25 -6.35
N VAL A 34 -7.67 8.53 -5.08
CA VAL A 34 -7.17 9.73 -4.41
C VAL A 34 -6.22 9.34 -3.28
N ILE A 35 -5.05 9.95 -3.26
CA ILE A 35 -4.01 9.72 -2.26
C ILE A 35 -3.67 11.06 -1.61
N ASN A 36 -3.90 11.17 -0.30
CA ASN A 36 -3.65 12.42 0.45
C ASN A 36 -4.23 13.67 -0.26
N GLU A 37 -5.48 13.56 -0.72
CA GLU A 37 -6.20 14.63 -1.42
C GLU A 37 -5.66 14.98 -2.82
N LYS A 38 -4.73 14.18 -3.35
CA LYS A 38 -4.18 14.31 -4.71
C LYS A 38 -4.57 13.13 -5.57
N SER A 39 -4.64 13.33 -6.88
CA SER A 39 -4.85 12.21 -7.80
C SER A 39 -3.64 11.27 -7.81
N LEU A 40 -3.85 10.04 -8.26
CA LEU A 40 -2.78 9.04 -8.37
C LEU A 40 -1.61 9.55 -9.22
N ALA A 41 -1.90 10.20 -10.34
CA ALA A 41 -0.88 10.73 -11.24
C ALA A 41 -0.09 11.90 -10.63
N GLU A 42 -0.73 12.72 -9.82
CA GLU A 42 -0.07 13.83 -9.11
C GLU A 42 0.80 13.34 -7.97
N TYR A 43 0.34 12.32 -7.25
CA TYR A 43 1.07 11.80 -6.09
C TYR A 43 2.28 10.94 -6.49
N PHE A 44 2.09 10.06 -7.48
CA PHE A 44 3.17 9.23 -8.03
C PHE A 44 3.54 9.71 -9.43
N PRO A 45 4.72 10.36 -9.58
CA PRO A 45 5.10 10.93 -10.87
C PRO A 45 5.48 9.90 -11.92
N THR A 46 5.89 8.69 -11.53
CA THR A 46 6.29 7.64 -12.47
C THR A 46 5.15 6.66 -12.71
N ILE A 47 5.05 6.17 -13.95
CA ILE A 47 4.05 5.17 -14.34
C ILE A 47 4.21 3.88 -13.55
N ASP A 48 5.44 3.46 -13.27
CA ASP A 48 5.73 2.24 -12.53
C ASP A 48 5.17 2.27 -11.10
N LEU A 49 5.33 3.40 -10.41
CA LEU A 49 4.78 3.58 -9.06
C LEU A 49 3.25 3.60 -9.08
N GLN A 50 2.65 4.25 -10.07
CA GLN A 50 1.20 4.25 -10.26
C GLN A 50 0.66 2.83 -10.48
N LYS A 51 1.35 2.03 -11.28
CA LYS A 51 0.99 0.63 -11.50
C LYS A 51 1.07 -0.20 -10.22
N ILE A 52 2.15 -0.05 -9.45
CA ILE A 52 2.32 -0.75 -8.18
C ILE A 52 1.16 -0.43 -7.24
N ALA A 53 0.81 0.83 -7.08
CA ALA A 53 -0.27 1.24 -6.18
C ALA A 53 -1.64 0.69 -6.59
N LYS A 54 -1.94 0.62 -7.89
CA LYS A 54 -3.22 0.13 -8.44
C LYS A 54 -3.26 -1.37 -8.69
N GLU A 55 -2.15 -2.06 -8.65
CA GLU A 55 -1.99 -3.41 -9.19
C GLU A 55 -3.01 -4.43 -8.64
N ALA A 56 -3.46 -4.24 -7.41
CA ALA A 56 -4.44 -5.12 -6.79
C ALA A 56 -5.82 -5.07 -7.47
N LEU A 57 -6.23 -3.93 -8.01
CA LEU A 57 -7.54 -3.78 -8.66
C LEU A 57 -7.69 -4.66 -9.90
N PRO A 58 -6.85 -4.52 -10.96
CA PRO A 58 -6.97 -5.38 -12.12
C PRO A 58 -6.63 -6.83 -11.83
N SER A 59 -5.69 -7.09 -10.93
CA SER A 59 -5.24 -8.45 -10.62
C SER A 59 -6.28 -9.27 -9.85
N SER A 60 -7.16 -8.62 -9.10
CA SER A 60 -8.25 -9.29 -8.37
C SER A 60 -9.43 -9.71 -9.26
N GLU A 61 -9.49 -9.24 -10.49
CA GLU A 61 -10.57 -9.51 -11.45
C GLU A 61 -11.97 -9.11 -10.93
N VAL A 62 -12.03 -8.15 -10.02
CA VAL A 62 -13.30 -7.62 -9.52
C VAL A 62 -13.94 -6.72 -10.58
N LYS A 63 -15.18 -6.99 -10.95
CA LYS A 63 -15.92 -6.20 -11.95
C LYS A 63 -16.45 -4.89 -11.40
N GLN A 64 -16.66 -4.80 -10.10
CA GLN A 64 -17.15 -3.60 -9.45
C GLN A 64 -16.11 -2.48 -9.49
N LYS A 65 -16.55 -1.28 -9.84
CA LYS A 65 -15.72 -0.07 -9.74
C LYS A 65 -15.76 0.50 -8.32
N PHE A 66 -14.64 1.04 -7.89
CA PHE A 66 -14.49 1.60 -6.55
C PHE A 66 -13.98 3.03 -6.58
N ALA A 67 -14.50 3.84 -5.67
CA ALA A 67 -13.85 5.07 -5.25
C ALA A 67 -12.84 4.71 -4.15
N VAL A 68 -11.55 4.88 -4.44
CA VAL A 68 -10.46 4.56 -3.52
C VAL A 68 -9.93 5.85 -2.92
N SER A 69 -9.92 5.91 -1.61
CA SER A 69 -9.34 7.02 -0.84
C SER A 69 -8.24 6.48 0.06
N VAL A 70 -7.07 7.07 -0.02
CA VAL A 70 -5.89 6.62 0.72
C VAL A 70 -5.29 7.77 1.50
N ARG A 71 -4.94 7.50 2.74
CA ARG A 71 -4.02 8.34 3.52
C ARG A 71 -2.77 7.55 3.80
N VAL A 72 -1.65 8.03 3.33
CA VAL A 72 -0.35 7.39 3.50
C VAL A 72 0.64 8.36 4.11
N THR A 73 1.43 7.86 5.05
CA THR A 73 2.45 8.62 5.75
C THR A 73 3.72 7.78 5.94
N GLY A 74 4.84 8.45 6.09
CA GLY A 74 6.12 7.82 6.37
C GLY A 74 6.76 7.13 5.16
N GLY A 75 8.01 6.77 5.30
CA GLY A 75 8.78 6.07 4.27
C GLY A 75 9.03 6.87 3.00
N GLY A 76 9.52 6.17 1.98
CA GLY A 76 9.76 6.72 0.65
C GLY A 76 8.60 6.45 -0.32
N ILE A 77 8.67 7.03 -1.49
CA ILE A 77 7.62 6.93 -2.52
C ILE A 77 7.32 5.48 -2.88
N LYS A 78 8.36 4.66 -3.11
CA LYS A 78 8.17 3.25 -3.47
C LYS A 78 7.53 2.44 -2.35
N SER A 79 7.98 2.63 -1.12
CA SER A 79 7.39 1.95 0.04
C SER A 79 5.95 2.37 0.29
N GLN A 80 5.60 3.61 0.01
CA GLN A 80 4.22 4.09 0.05
C GLN A 80 3.35 3.40 -1.01
N ALA A 81 3.84 3.27 -2.25
CA ALA A 81 3.12 2.54 -3.30
C ALA A 81 2.86 1.07 -2.93
N GLU A 82 3.86 0.40 -2.37
CA GLU A 82 3.75 -0.99 -1.91
C GLU A 82 2.80 -1.13 -0.71
N SER A 83 2.82 -0.18 0.22
CA SER A 83 1.89 -0.17 1.36
C SER A 83 0.43 0.04 0.92
N ILE A 84 0.21 0.88 -0.08
CA ILE A 84 -1.11 1.08 -0.69
C ILE A 84 -1.58 -0.21 -1.36
N ARG A 85 -0.72 -0.88 -2.11
CA ARG A 85 -1.04 -2.17 -2.74
C ARG A 85 -1.48 -3.21 -1.72
N LEU A 86 -0.76 -3.34 -0.62
CA LEU A 86 -1.12 -4.26 0.45
C LEU A 86 -2.46 -3.90 1.11
N GLY A 87 -2.66 -2.63 1.43
CA GLY A 87 -3.92 -2.14 2.02
C GLY A 87 -5.10 -2.33 1.07
N LEU A 88 -4.92 -2.03 -0.20
CA LEU A 88 -5.95 -2.21 -1.23
C LEU A 88 -6.31 -3.69 -1.40
N SER A 89 -5.32 -4.58 -1.42
CA SER A 89 -5.55 -6.03 -1.48
C SER A 89 -6.36 -6.52 -0.28
N ARG A 90 -6.06 -6.04 0.90
CA ARG A 90 -6.82 -6.37 2.13
C ARG A 90 -8.25 -5.87 2.07
N THR A 91 -8.49 -4.68 1.54
CA THR A 91 -9.86 -4.14 1.38
C THR A 91 -10.66 -4.94 0.37
N LEU A 92 -10.05 -5.37 -0.73
CA LEU A 92 -10.69 -6.21 -1.75
C LEU A 92 -11.08 -7.58 -1.18
N VAL A 93 -10.25 -8.17 -0.34
CA VAL A 93 -10.59 -9.43 0.36
C VAL A 93 -11.75 -9.25 1.33
N LYS A 94 -11.83 -8.13 2.02
CA LYS A 94 -12.99 -7.81 2.88
C LYS A 94 -14.27 -7.60 2.09
N PHE A 95 -14.16 -7.06 0.89
CA PHE A 95 -15.30 -6.85 0.00
C PHE A 95 -15.79 -8.17 -0.61
N ASP A 96 -14.86 -9.00 -1.09
CA ASP A 96 -15.14 -10.29 -1.70
C ASP A 96 -14.10 -11.32 -1.25
N GLY A 97 -14.48 -12.19 -0.33
CA GLY A 97 -13.59 -13.23 0.22
C GLY A 97 -13.09 -14.24 -0.80
N GLU A 98 -13.79 -14.44 -1.91
CA GLU A 98 -13.37 -15.36 -2.98
C GLU A 98 -12.08 -14.87 -3.69
N LYS A 99 -11.83 -13.59 -3.68
CA LYS A 99 -10.62 -12.99 -4.30
C LYS A 99 -9.34 -13.22 -3.50
N ARG A 100 -9.47 -13.71 -2.27
CA ARG A 100 -8.31 -14.00 -1.42
C ARG A 100 -7.32 -14.98 -2.07
N GLY A 101 -7.81 -16.00 -2.72
CA GLY A 101 -6.97 -17.02 -3.39
C GLY A 101 -6.09 -16.41 -4.49
N ILE A 102 -6.65 -15.57 -5.32
CA ILE A 102 -5.94 -14.89 -6.42
C ILE A 102 -4.88 -13.95 -5.87
N LEU A 103 -5.27 -13.09 -4.93
CA LEU A 103 -4.36 -12.10 -4.34
C LEU A 103 -3.24 -12.75 -3.52
N LYS A 104 -3.53 -13.84 -2.85
CA LYS A 104 -2.54 -14.63 -2.11
C LYS A 104 -1.48 -15.24 -3.03
N LYS A 105 -1.88 -15.78 -4.18
CA LYS A 105 -0.95 -16.35 -5.17
C LYS A 105 0.01 -15.30 -5.73
N LEU A 106 -0.46 -14.07 -5.89
CA LEU A 106 0.34 -12.94 -6.36
C LEU A 106 1.26 -12.37 -5.26
N GLY A 107 1.08 -12.77 -4.01
CA GLY A 107 1.86 -12.29 -2.89
C GLY A 107 1.42 -10.91 -2.36
N PHE A 108 0.27 -10.40 -2.78
CA PHE A 108 -0.22 -9.07 -2.40
C PHE A 108 -0.79 -9.00 -0.98
N LEU A 109 -1.09 -10.14 -0.37
CA LEU A 109 -1.62 -10.21 0.99
C LEU A 109 -0.52 -10.35 2.05
N LYS A 110 0.70 -10.65 1.64
CA LYS A 110 1.84 -10.80 2.53
C LYS A 110 2.55 -9.47 2.73
N ARG A 111 2.71 -9.08 3.99
CA ARG A 111 3.56 -7.94 4.31
C ARG A 111 5.04 -8.32 4.14
N ASP A 112 5.79 -7.49 3.43
CA ASP A 112 7.24 -7.61 3.34
C ASP A 112 7.87 -7.06 4.63
N PRO A 113 8.53 -7.89 5.46
CA PRO A 113 9.10 -7.44 6.73
C PRO A 113 10.47 -6.79 6.58
N ARG A 114 11.04 -6.77 5.37
CA ARG A 114 12.37 -6.22 5.17
C ARG A 114 12.41 -4.75 5.53
N ILE A 115 13.33 -4.39 6.39
CA ILE A 115 13.58 -3.03 6.83
C ILE A 115 15.10 -2.83 6.96
N LYS A 116 15.57 -1.62 6.66
CA LYS A 116 16.98 -1.31 6.83
C LYS A 116 17.34 -1.34 8.31
N GLU A 117 18.30 -2.16 8.67
CA GLU A 117 18.79 -2.25 10.03
C GLU A 117 19.55 -0.98 10.42
N ARG A 118 19.31 -0.52 11.63
CA ARG A 118 19.95 0.68 12.19
C ARG A 118 21.47 0.47 12.29
N LYS A 119 22.25 1.46 11.91
CA LYS A 119 23.68 1.52 12.22
C LYS A 119 23.87 1.59 13.74
N LYS A 120 24.80 0.81 14.26
CA LYS A 120 25.15 0.80 15.67
C LYS A 120 26.49 1.47 15.92
N PHE A 121 26.66 2.05 17.10
CA PHE A 121 27.94 2.66 17.44
C PHE A 121 29.06 1.61 17.46
N GLY A 122 30.29 2.03 17.13
CA GLY A 122 31.45 1.12 17.04
C GLY A 122 31.51 0.29 15.76
N LEU A 123 30.48 0.36 14.90
CA LEU A 123 30.43 -0.34 13.63
C LEU A 123 30.37 0.66 12.47
N ARG A 124 30.85 0.25 11.29
CA ARG A 124 30.77 1.08 10.07
C ARG A 124 29.36 1.10 9.48
N LYS A 125 28.69 -0.06 9.54
CA LYS A 125 27.29 -0.24 9.12
C LYS A 125 26.53 -0.98 10.21
N ALA A 126 25.33 -1.45 9.94
CA ALA A 126 24.52 -2.15 10.93
C ALA A 126 25.24 -3.34 11.60
N ARG A 127 26.02 -4.08 10.81
CA ARG A 127 26.76 -5.27 11.28
C ARG A 127 28.21 -5.31 10.84
N ARG A 128 28.66 -4.38 10.01
CA ARG A 128 30.02 -4.34 9.50
C ARG A 128 30.94 -3.64 10.49
N ALA A 129 31.87 -4.38 11.06
CA ALA A 129 32.92 -3.85 11.92
C ALA A 129 34.00 -3.10 11.10
N PRO A 130 34.70 -2.11 11.69
CA PRO A 130 35.89 -1.55 11.10
C PRO A 130 36.99 -2.60 11.04
N GLN A 131 37.89 -2.45 10.11
CA GLN A 131 39.04 -3.37 9.98
C GLN A 131 39.90 -3.28 11.24
N TRP A 132 40.08 -4.42 11.91
CA TRP A 132 40.96 -4.51 13.06
C TRP A 132 42.40 -4.61 12.63
N SER A 133 43.25 -3.83 13.25
CA SER A 133 44.70 -3.95 13.05
C SER A 133 45.37 -4.25 14.39
N LYS A 134 46.19 -5.29 14.38
CA LYS A 134 46.98 -5.66 15.54
C LYS A 134 48.21 -4.73 15.68
N ARG A 135 48.35 -4.13 16.84
CA ARG A 135 49.58 -3.40 17.23
C ARG A 135 50.02 -3.85 18.60
#